data_107f69b1826342fafd573a85cbacace0
#
_entry.id   107f69b1826342fafd573a85cbacace0
#
_cell.length_a   1.000
_cell.length_b   1.000
_cell.length_c   1.000
_cell.angle_alpha   90.00
_cell.angle_beta   90.00
_cell.angle_gamma   90.00
#
_symmetry.space_group_name_H-M   'P 1'
#
loop_
_entity.id
_entity.type
_entity.pdbx_description
1 polymer ?
#
loop_
_entity_poly.entity_id
_entity_poly.type
_entity_poly.pdbx_seq_one_letter_code
_entity_poly.pdbx_strand_id
1 'polypeptide(L)'
;MKDSRARFGKIKIKDLMIIWILVTLGVIVMLFETFHAASQAVGHQKSVTEKNMRCLELAQQVQSGSDVLTDAVWRFVATGDVQYAEEYLKEVEVTRSRDQAILKLRKEGLSKEELQLMEDAKEESDELMVQELECMEVGI
;
A
#
# COMPACT_ATOMS: atom_id res chain seq x y z
N MET A 1 1.59 71.05 -3.80
CA MET A 1 2.53 70.09 -4.39
C MET A 1 3.81 70.18 -3.57
N LYS A 2 4.04 69.22 -2.70
CA LYS A 2 5.16 69.24 -1.74
C LYS A 2 6.04 68.00 -2.00
N ASP A 3 7.27 68.33 -2.44
CA ASP A 3 8.33 67.39 -2.77
C ASP A 3 8.56 66.32 -1.73
N SER A 4 8.26 65.07 -2.10
CA SER A 4 8.75 63.87 -1.43
C SER A 4 10.02 63.40 -2.15
N ARG A 5 11.05 64.20 -2.23
CA ARG A 5 12.37 63.75 -2.63
C ARG A 5 12.98 63.00 -1.45
N ALA A 6 12.92 61.70 -1.57
CA ALA A 6 13.52 60.72 -0.71
C ALA A 6 14.94 61.09 -0.30
N ARG A 7 15.19 61.17 0.98
CA ARG A 7 16.51 61.13 1.62
C ARG A 7 17.19 59.83 1.35
N PHE A 8 17.75 59.62 0.18
CA PHE A 8 18.81 58.64 -0.01
C PHE A 8 20.06 59.21 0.70
N GLY A 9 20.14 59.06 2.01
CA GLY A 9 21.34 59.32 2.77
C GLY A 9 22.46 58.51 2.17
N LYS A 10 23.67 59.06 2.12
CA LYS A 10 24.90 58.43 1.66
C LYS A 10 25.08 57.07 2.34
N ILE A 11 24.54 56.02 1.71
CA ILE A 11 24.76 54.64 2.13
C ILE A 11 26.24 54.41 1.87
N LYS A 12 26.99 54.22 2.93
CA LYS A 12 28.41 53.89 2.81
C LYS A 12 28.52 52.53 2.17
N ILE A 13 29.50 52.29 1.34
CA ILE A 13 29.74 50.98 0.69
C ILE A 13 29.70 49.83 1.71
N LYS A 14 30.12 50.07 2.93
CA LYS A 14 30.04 49.14 4.05
C LYS A 14 28.60 48.71 4.39
N ASP A 15 27.66 49.65 4.40
CA ASP A 15 26.26 49.38 4.75
C ASP A 15 25.60 48.53 3.64
N LEU A 16 25.97 48.79 2.39
CA LEU A 16 25.50 48.01 1.23
C LEU A 16 26.02 46.57 1.28
N MET A 17 27.27 46.37 1.65
CA MET A 17 27.84 45.03 1.81
C MET A 17 27.16 44.24 2.98
N ILE A 18 26.87 44.90 4.09
CA ILE A 18 26.17 44.27 5.24
C ILE A 18 24.76 43.89 4.82
N ILE A 19 24.03 44.73 4.11
CA ILE A 19 22.69 44.41 3.61
C ILE A 19 22.73 43.19 2.68
N TRP A 20 23.72 43.13 1.77
CA TRP A 20 23.88 42.00 0.87
C TRP A 20 24.15 40.67 1.60
N ILE A 21 25.01 40.70 2.63
CA ILE A 21 25.31 39.53 3.48
C ILE A 21 24.05 39.08 4.25
N LEU A 22 23.27 40.00 4.80
CA LEU A 22 22.05 39.71 5.51
C LEU A 22 20.99 39.07 4.57
N VAL A 23 20.84 39.60 3.37
CA VAL A 23 19.91 39.06 2.37
C VAL A 23 20.33 37.62 1.95
N THR A 24 21.63 37.42 1.65
CA THR A 24 22.11 36.08 1.30
C THR A 24 21.96 35.08 2.45
N LEU A 25 22.23 35.49 3.67
CA LEU A 25 22.02 34.65 4.86
C LEU A 25 20.53 34.29 5.03
N GLY A 26 19.63 35.25 4.85
CA GLY A 26 18.17 35.04 4.90
C GLY A 26 17.70 34.03 3.83
N VAL A 27 18.20 34.14 2.62
CA VAL A 27 17.89 33.19 1.54
C VAL A 27 18.38 31.76 1.87
N ILE A 28 19.59 31.64 2.42
CA ILE A 28 20.15 30.34 2.81
C ILE A 28 19.30 29.69 3.90
N VAL A 29 18.89 30.44 4.92
CA VAL A 29 18.02 29.93 5.98
C VAL A 29 16.67 29.47 5.40
N MET A 30 16.06 30.27 4.53
CA MET A 30 14.78 29.92 3.91
C MET A 30 14.87 28.65 3.04
N LEU A 31 15.98 28.48 2.31
CA LEU A 31 16.23 27.25 1.54
C LEU A 31 16.42 26.04 2.43
N PHE A 32 17.09 26.19 3.56
CA PHE A 32 17.30 25.12 4.52
C PHE A 32 15.98 24.67 5.15
N GLU A 33 15.12 25.61 5.55
CA GLU A 33 13.79 25.34 6.09
C GLU A 33 12.91 24.58 5.05
N THR A 34 12.87 25.03 3.81
CA THR A 34 12.11 24.38 2.74
C THR A 34 12.64 23.00 2.42
N PHE A 35 13.95 22.80 2.41
CA PHE A 35 14.55 21.48 2.21
C PHE A 35 14.22 20.52 3.36
N HIS A 36 14.25 21.00 4.59
CA HIS A 36 13.92 20.20 5.77
C HIS A 36 12.45 19.79 5.77
N ALA A 37 11.54 20.67 5.43
CA ALA A 37 10.11 20.39 5.28
C ALA A 37 9.83 19.38 4.16
N ALA A 38 10.50 19.54 3.01
CA ALA A 38 10.39 18.61 1.89
C ALA A 38 10.88 17.19 2.25
N SER A 39 11.99 17.08 2.97
CA SER A 39 12.55 15.77 3.35
C SER A 39 11.64 15.01 4.33
N GLN A 40 10.95 15.70 5.23
CA GLN A 40 9.96 15.09 6.11
C GLN A 40 8.73 14.59 5.35
N ALA A 41 8.24 15.37 4.38
CA ALA A 41 7.10 14.99 3.55
C ALA A 41 7.40 13.73 2.72
N VAL A 42 8.59 13.61 2.15
CA VAL A 42 9.04 12.43 1.39
C VAL A 42 9.15 11.19 2.29
N GLY A 43 9.63 11.32 3.53
CA GLY A 43 9.71 10.21 4.47
C GLY A 43 8.33 9.66 4.84
N HIS A 44 7.34 10.51 5.05
CA HIS A 44 5.97 10.10 5.36
C HIS A 44 5.29 9.44 4.15
N GLN A 45 5.48 9.97 2.96
CA GLN A 45 4.94 9.41 1.73
C GLN A 45 5.50 8.02 1.42
N LYS A 46 6.78 7.78 1.71
CA LYS A 46 7.43 6.47 1.53
C LYS A 46 6.81 5.39 2.42
N SER A 47 6.55 5.69 3.69
CA SER A 47 5.95 4.72 4.63
C SER A 47 4.51 4.35 4.24
N VAL A 48 3.72 5.30 3.75
CA VAL A 48 2.35 5.05 3.26
C VAL A 48 2.39 4.20 1.99
N THR A 49 3.32 4.49 1.07
CA THR A 49 3.47 3.72 -0.17
C THR A 49 3.89 2.28 0.11
N GLU A 50 4.84 2.06 1.02
CA GLU A 50 5.27 0.71 1.41
C GLU A 50 4.13 -0.10 2.05
N LYS A 51 3.32 0.54 2.89
CA LYS A 51 2.14 -0.09 3.47
C LYS A 51 1.12 -0.48 2.40
N ASN A 52 0.80 0.44 1.48
CA ASN A 52 -0.13 0.18 0.39
C ASN A 52 0.37 -0.96 -0.53
N MET A 53 1.66 -1.00 -0.82
CA MET A 53 2.27 -2.09 -1.60
C MET A 53 2.12 -3.45 -0.92
N ARG A 54 2.36 -3.53 0.39
CA ARG A 54 2.16 -4.77 1.16
C ARG A 54 0.69 -5.20 1.19
N CYS A 55 -0.22 -4.26 1.38
CA CYS A 55 -1.65 -4.57 1.34
C CYS A 55 -2.07 -5.11 -0.04
N LEU A 56 -1.56 -4.50 -1.12
CA LEU A 56 -1.82 -4.96 -2.49
C LEU A 56 -1.26 -6.38 -2.73
N GLU A 57 -0.03 -6.64 -2.30
CA GLU A 57 0.60 -7.95 -2.42
C GLU A 57 -0.18 -9.04 -1.66
N LEU A 58 -0.62 -8.73 -0.44
CA LEU A 58 -1.43 -9.65 0.35
C LEU A 58 -2.83 -9.87 -0.26
N ALA A 59 -3.45 -8.84 -0.82
CA ALA A 59 -4.72 -8.98 -1.54
C ALA A 59 -4.57 -9.86 -2.79
N GLN A 60 -3.49 -9.69 -3.54
CA GLN A 60 -3.15 -10.58 -4.67
C GLN A 60 -2.91 -12.03 -4.21
N GLN A 61 -2.30 -12.23 -3.03
CA GLN A 61 -2.12 -13.57 -2.46
C GLN A 61 -3.46 -14.22 -2.12
N VAL A 62 -4.44 -13.47 -1.59
CA VAL A 62 -5.80 -13.97 -1.35
C VAL A 62 -6.45 -14.41 -2.66
N GLN A 63 -6.40 -13.56 -3.69
CA GLN A 63 -6.97 -13.86 -5.00
C GLN A 63 -6.29 -15.09 -5.63
N SER A 64 -4.97 -15.12 -5.65
CA SER A 64 -4.21 -16.25 -6.21
C SER A 64 -4.52 -17.57 -5.48
N GLY A 65 -4.72 -17.54 -4.15
CA GLY A 65 -5.13 -18.73 -3.40
C GLY A 65 -6.52 -19.23 -3.81
N SER A 66 -7.45 -18.33 -4.10
CA SER A 66 -8.78 -18.72 -4.61
C SER A 66 -8.70 -19.28 -6.04
N ASP A 67 -7.91 -18.65 -6.91
CA ASP A 67 -7.72 -19.10 -8.30
C ASP A 67 -7.10 -20.51 -8.36
N VAL A 68 -6.14 -20.82 -7.47
CA VAL A 68 -5.53 -22.15 -7.36
C VAL A 68 -6.55 -23.22 -6.99
N LEU A 69 -7.45 -22.91 -6.05
CA LEU A 69 -8.49 -23.85 -5.64
C LEU A 69 -9.46 -24.15 -6.80
N THR A 70 -9.97 -23.11 -7.43
CA THR A 70 -10.91 -23.24 -8.56
C THR A 70 -10.25 -23.97 -9.75
N ASP A 71 -8.99 -23.66 -10.07
CA ASP A 71 -8.26 -24.35 -11.16
C ASP A 71 -8.05 -25.84 -10.84
N ALA A 72 -7.73 -26.18 -9.60
CA ALA A 72 -7.58 -27.57 -9.18
C ALA A 72 -8.89 -28.37 -9.32
N VAL A 73 -10.03 -27.80 -8.92
CA VAL A 73 -11.35 -28.41 -9.13
C VAL A 73 -11.65 -28.62 -10.59
N TRP A 74 -11.47 -27.61 -11.43
CA TRP A 74 -11.72 -27.69 -12.86
C TRP A 74 -10.86 -28.77 -13.53
N ARG A 75 -9.58 -28.87 -13.16
CA ARG A 75 -8.67 -29.91 -13.68
C ARG A 75 -9.08 -31.28 -13.22
N PHE A 76 -9.45 -31.44 -11.96
CA PHE A 76 -9.96 -32.71 -11.43
C PHE A 76 -11.20 -33.17 -12.19
N VAL A 77 -12.22 -32.30 -12.32
CA VAL A 77 -13.46 -32.62 -13.04
C VAL A 77 -13.21 -32.93 -14.52
N ALA A 78 -12.26 -32.23 -15.15
CA ALA A 78 -11.95 -32.44 -16.56
C ALA A 78 -11.12 -33.69 -16.85
N THR A 79 -10.27 -34.13 -15.90
CA THR A 79 -9.29 -35.21 -16.16
C THR A 79 -9.53 -36.49 -15.34
N GLY A 80 -10.24 -36.35 -14.18
CA GLY A 80 -10.36 -37.42 -13.17
C GLY A 80 -9.05 -37.71 -12.43
N ASP A 81 -8.02 -36.88 -12.58
CA ASP A 81 -6.72 -37.10 -11.96
C ASP A 81 -6.73 -36.65 -10.49
N VAL A 82 -6.58 -37.64 -9.59
CA VAL A 82 -6.62 -37.48 -8.14
C VAL A 82 -5.56 -36.51 -7.62
N GLN A 83 -4.48 -36.28 -8.36
CA GLN A 83 -3.43 -35.36 -7.98
C GLN A 83 -4.00 -33.93 -7.78
N TYR A 84 -4.94 -33.51 -8.60
CA TYR A 84 -5.57 -32.18 -8.46
C TYR A 84 -6.46 -32.08 -7.23
N ALA A 85 -7.14 -33.16 -6.85
CA ALA A 85 -7.89 -33.21 -5.60
C ALA A 85 -6.95 -33.15 -4.37
N GLU A 86 -5.80 -33.80 -4.42
CA GLU A 86 -4.77 -33.71 -3.39
C GLU A 86 -4.17 -32.31 -3.28
N GLU A 87 -3.93 -31.62 -4.41
CA GLU A 87 -3.48 -30.23 -4.42
C GLU A 87 -4.50 -29.28 -3.79
N TYR A 88 -5.78 -29.47 -4.09
CA TYR A 88 -6.88 -28.73 -3.50
C TYR A 88 -6.91 -28.90 -1.97
N LEU A 89 -6.97 -30.15 -1.49
CA LEU A 89 -7.00 -30.45 -0.08
C LEU A 89 -5.77 -29.93 0.67
N LYS A 90 -4.61 -30.00 0.05
CA LYS A 90 -3.37 -29.46 0.60
C LYS A 90 -3.45 -27.94 0.78
N GLU A 91 -4.03 -27.19 -0.16
CA GLU A 91 -4.23 -25.75 -0.01
C GLU A 91 -5.23 -25.44 1.09
N VAL A 92 -6.34 -26.16 1.16
CA VAL A 92 -7.40 -25.94 2.16
C VAL A 92 -6.94 -26.28 3.57
N GLU A 93 -6.28 -27.41 3.77
CA GLU A 93 -5.98 -27.92 5.11
C GLU A 93 -4.60 -27.52 5.62
N VAL A 94 -3.60 -27.48 4.74
CA VAL A 94 -2.19 -27.34 5.12
C VAL A 94 -1.65 -25.94 4.82
N THR A 95 -1.68 -25.53 3.56
CA THR A 95 -1.06 -24.28 3.13
C THR A 95 -1.85 -23.08 3.61
N ARG A 96 -3.17 -23.10 3.41
CA ARG A 96 -4.09 -22.05 3.85
C ARG A 96 -3.60 -20.64 3.50
N SER A 97 -3.06 -20.48 2.29
CA SER A 97 -2.38 -19.26 1.87
C SER A 97 -3.29 -18.04 1.93
N ARG A 98 -4.55 -18.22 1.57
CA ARG A 98 -5.63 -17.23 1.65
C ARG A 98 -5.88 -16.77 3.08
N ASP A 99 -6.08 -17.69 4.01
CA ASP A 99 -6.31 -17.38 5.43
C ASP A 99 -5.11 -16.67 6.06
N GLN A 100 -3.90 -17.12 5.71
CA GLN A 100 -2.67 -16.49 6.19
C GLN A 100 -2.54 -15.06 5.67
N ALA A 101 -2.89 -14.80 4.41
CA ALA A 101 -2.86 -13.47 3.83
C ALA A 101 -3.86 -12.53 4.50
N ILE A 102 -5.09 -12.98 4.76
CA ILE A 102 -6.12 -12.22 5.49
C ILE A 102 -5.66 -11.89 6.90
N LEU A 103 -5.06 -12.84 7.63
CA LEU A 103 -4.52 -12.60 8.96
C LEU A 103 -3.38 -11.56 8.96
N LYS A 104 -2.55 -11.54 7.93
CA LYS A 104 -1.50 -10.53 7.76
C LYS A 104 -2.09 -9.16 7.45
N LEU A 105 -3.08 -9.08 6.55
CA LEU A 105 -3.80 -7.85 6.22
C LEU A 105 -4.47 -7.22 7.44
N ARG A 106 -5.06 -8.04 8.29
CA ARG A 106 -5.63 -7.58 9.57
C ARG A 106 -4.59 -6.93 10.49
N LYS A 107 -3.35 -7.41 10.47
CA LYS A 107 -2.23 -6.85 11.26
C LYS A 107 -1.65 -5.56 10.66
N GLU A 108 -1.76 -5.35 9.36
CA GLU A 108 -1.29 -4.12 8.69
C GLU A 108 -2.17 -2.89 9.01
N GLY A 109 -3.28 -3.07 9.72
CA GLY A 109 -4.13 -1.98 10.21
C GLY A 109 -4.98 -1.36 9.12
N LEU A 110 -5.67 -2.19 8.37
CA LEU A 110 -6.75 -1.81 7.46
C LEU A 110 -7.89 -1.12 8.23
N SER A 111 -8.67 -0.31 7.54
CA SER A 111 -9.90 0.25 8.08
C SER A 111 -10.91 -0.86 8.41
N LYS A 112 -11.88 -0.56 9.27
CA LYS A 112 -12.93 -1.53 9.60
C LYS A 112 -13.77 -1.92 8.39
N GLU A 113 -13.99 -0.97 7.48
CA GLU A 113 -14.75 -1.18 6.25
C GLU A 113 -14.01 -2.12 5.28
N GLU A 114 -12.70 -1.93 5.11
CA GLU A 114 -11.87 -2.80 4.29
C GLU A 114 -11.78 -4.23 4.86
N LEU A 115 -11.67 -4.35 6.18
CA LEU A 115 -11.67 -5.65 6.84
C LEU A 115 -13.02 -6.37 6.69
N GLN A 116 -14.14 -5.64 6.80
CA GLN A 116 -15.47 -6.21 6.61
C GLN A 116 -15.63 -6.74 5.18
N LEU A 117 -15.27 -5.96 4.17
CA LEU A 117 -15.32 -6.40 2.77
C LEU A 117 -14.48 -7.66 2.52
N MET A 118 -13.35 -7.80 3.18
CA MET A 118 -12.51 -9.00 3.06
C MET A 118 -13.10 -10.21 3.79
N GLU A 119 -13.74 -10.00 4.92
CA GLU A 119 -14.45 -11.06 5.66
C GLU A 119 -15.67 -11.54 4.85
N ASP A 120 -16.43 -10.63 4.27
CA ASP A 120 -17.56 -10.95 3.41
C ASP A 120 -17.11 -11.74 2.16
N ALA A 121 -16.04 -11.28 1.50
CA ALA A 121 -15.47 -12.00 0.36
C ALA A 121 -14.91 -13.39 0.73
N LYS A 122 -14.38 -13.55 1.95
CA LYS A 122 -13.94 -14.84 2.44
C LYS A 122 -15.13 -15.76 2.67
N GLU A 123 -16.21 -15.28 3.27
CA GLU A 123 -17.43 -16.06 3.53
C GLU A 123 -18.03 -16.57 2.22
N GLU A 124 -18.17 -15.70 1.19
CA GLU A 124 -18.63 -16.10 -0.14
C GLU A 124 -17.72 -17.17 -0.77
N SER A 125 -16.40 -17.03 -0.61
CA SER A 125 -15.44 -18.01 -1.11
C SER A 125 -15.46 -19.34 -0.33
N ASP A 126 -15.76 -19.32 0.96
CA ASP A 126 -15.90 -20.54 1.76
C ASP A 126 -17.21 -21.28 1.42
N GLU A 127 -18.28 -20.56 1.07
CA GLU A 127 -19.51 -21.17 0.53
C GLU A 127 -19.26 -21.84 -0.82
N LEU A 128 -18.50 -21.20 -1.72
CA LEU A 128 -18.10 -21.80 -2.98
C LEU A 128 -17.28 -23.07 -2.79
N MET A 129 -16.37 -23.09 -1.80
CA MET A 129 -15.56 -24.25 -1.48
C MET A 129 -16.39 -25.48 -1.11
N VAL A 130 -17.53 -25.31 -0.42
CA VAL A 130 -18.45 -26.41 -0.11
C VAL A 130 -19.03 -27.01 -1.38
N GLN A 131 -19.44 -26.18 -2.35
CA GLN A 131 -19.95 -26.63 -3.65
C GLN A 131 -18.86 -27.32 -4.48
N GLU A 132 -17.64 -26.83 -4.44
CA GLU A 132 -16.47 -27.41 -5.11
C GLU A 132 -16.16 -28.81 -4.56
N LEU A 133 -16.21 -29.00 -3.23
CA LEU A 133 -16.02 -30.31 -2.60
C LEU A 133 -17.13 -31.30 -3.00
N GLU A 134 -18.39 -30.87 -3.03
CA GLU A 134 -19.50 -31.71 -3.50
C GLU A 134 -19.30 -32.14 -4.97
N CYS A 135 -18.83 -31.24 -5.83
CA CYS A 135 -18.52 -31.59 -7.21
C CYS A 135 -17.40 -32.62 -7.34
N MET A 136 -16.39 -32.57 -6.46
CA MET A 136 -15.31 -33.55 -6.45
C MET A 136 -15.77 -34.92 -5.92
N GLU A 137 -16.65 -34.97 -4.92
CA GLU A 137 -17.22 -36.21 -4.40
C GLU A 137 -18.09 -36.96 -5.44
N VAL A 138 -18.83 -36.22 -6.27
CA VAL A 138 -19.68 -36.80 -7.33
C VAL A 138 -18.83 -37.30 -8.51
N GLY A 139 -17.59 -36.79 -8.66
CA GLY A 139 -16.66 -37.17 -9.75
C GLY A 139 -15.86 -38.44 -9.50
N ILE A 140 -15.98 -39.06 -8.32
CA ILE A 140 -15.38 -40.34 -7.95
C ILE A 140 -16.40 -41.48 -8.10
#